data_ea72ba7923376b5494e0c9e8aa0cdbb4
#
_entry.id   ea72ba7923376b5494e0c9e8aa0cdbb4
#
_cell.length_a   1.000
_cell.length_b   1.000
_cell.length_c   1.000
_cell.angle_alpha   90.00
_cell.angle_beta   90.00
_cell.angle_gamma   90.00
#
_symmetry.space_group_name_H-M   'P 1'
#
loop_
_entity.id
_entity.type
_entity.pdbx_description
1 polymer ?
#
loop_
_entity_poly.entity_id
_entity_poly.type
_entity_poly.pdbx_seq_one_letter_code
_entity_poly.pdbx_strand_id
1 'polypeptide(L)'
;MSDSFLEELRALIDVDDGVGTRARYSSDAGLTRIPPLAVAFPRTQEQALAAFDLARARGVPLTARGGGTSCASNAIGPGLVLDFSRHMNRVLHIDPDARTATVEPGCVGSTLQAAAAAHGLRFGPDPSSQNRATIGGMVANNACGPHATAWGRTSDN
;
A
#
# COMPACT_ATOMS: atom_id res chain seq x y z
N MET A 1 14.96 10.30 -21.16
CA MET A 1 13.83 10.66 -20.28
C MET A 1 13.75 9.78 -19.04
N SER A 2 13.87 8.45 -19.13
CA SER A 2 13.85 7.55 -17.97
C SER A 2 15.02 7.78 -17.01
N ASP A 3 16.24 7.95 -17.51
CA ASP A 3 17.45 8.06 -16.68
C ASP A 3 17.44 9.33 -15.82
N SER A 4 17.10 10.48 -16.41
CA SER A 4 16.97 11.76 -15.68
C SER A 4 15.88 11.69 -14.59
N PHE A 5 14.75 11.05 -14.87
CA PHE A 5 13.70 10.85 -13.87
C PHE A 5 14.19 9.99 -12.70
N LEU A 6 14.87 8.87 -12.99
CA LEU A 6 15.38 7.98 -11.95
C LEU A 6 16.49 8.63 -11.12
N GLU A 7 17.35 9.46 -11.73
CA GLU A 7 18.37 10.23 -10.99
C GLU A 7 17.73 11.22 -10.00
N GLU A 8 16.73 11.99 -10.46
CA GLU A 8 16.00 12.90 -9.59
C GLU A 8 15.25 12.17 -8.48
N LEU A 9 14.62 11.04 -8.81
CA LEU A 9 13.88 10.25 -7.84
C LEU A 9 14.80 9.67 -6.76
N ARG A 10 16.00 9.19 -7.12
CA ARG A 10 16.99 8.68 -6.16
C ARG A 10 17.52 9.74 -5.19
N ALA A 11 17.47 11.02 -5.57
CA ALA A 11 17.82 12.11 -4.66
C ALA A 11 16.74 12.35 -3.58
N LEU A 12 15.52 11.88 -3.80
CA LEU A 12 14.37 12.10 -2.90
C LEU A 12 14.07 10.89 -2.02
N ILE A 13 14.28 9.68 -2.53
CA ILE A 13 13.74 8.46 -1.93
C ILE A 13 14.59 7.24 -2.31
N ASP A 14 14.50 6.17 -1.52
CA ASP A 14 15.10 4.87 -1.83
C ASP A 14 14.40 4.24 -3.06
N VAL A 15 15.17 3.93 -4.11
CA VAL A 15 14.67 3.43 -5.41
C VAL A 15 15.47 2.22 -5.86
N ASP A 16 14.77 1.20 -6.33
CA ASP A 16 15.35 0.02 -6.94
C ASP A 16 14.73 -0.24 -8.33
N ASP A 17 15.53 -0.16 -9.38
CA ASP A 17 15.18 -0.45 -10.77
C ASP A 17 15.86 -1.74 -11.28
N GLY A 18 16.48 -2.51 -10.39
CA GLY A 18 17.12 -3.76 -10.71
C GLY A 18 16.16 -4.80 -11.27
N VAL A 19 16.64 -5.63 -12.20
CA VAL A 19 15.84 -6.66 -12.89
C VAL A 19 15.11 -7.56 -11.91
N GLY A 20 15.77 -7.97 -10.82
CA GLY A 20 15.18 -8.83 -9.79
C GLY A 20 14.01 -8.17 -9.06
N THR A 21 14.12 -6.89 -8.70
CA THR A 21 13.04 -6.14 -8.05
C THR A 21 11.90 -5.90 -9.01
N ARG A 22 12.17 -5.44 -10.22
CA ARG A 22 11.14 -5.26 -11.26
C ARG A 22 10.39 -6.56 -11.55
N ALA A 23 11.07 -7.70 -11.55
CA ALA A 23 10.43 -9.00 -11.71
C ALA A 23 9.50 -9.35 -10.53
N ARG A 24 9.93 -9.13 -9.28
CA ARG A 24 9.09 -9.35 -8.08
C ARG A 24 7.85 -8.46 -8.03
N TYR A 25 7.96 -7.22 -8.50
CA TYR A 25 6.87 -6.23 -8.49
C TYR A 25 6.03 -6.24 -9.77
N SER A 26 6.33 -7.13 -10.72
CA SER A 26 5.58 -7.27 -11.96
C SER A 26 4.25 -8.01 -11.81
N SER A 27 4.00 -8.67 -10.69
CA SER A 27 2.79 -9.43 -10.41
C SER A 27 2.18 -9.06 -9.05
N ASP A 28 0.90 -9.30 -8.90
CA ASP A 28 0.18 -9.33 -7.63
C ASP A 28 -0.52 -10.69 -7.49
N ALA A 29 -1.67 -10.79 -6.82
CA ALA A 29 -2.45 -12.03 -6.74
C ALA A 29 -3.31 -12.29 -7.99
N GLY A 30 -3.26 -11.40 -8.98
CA GLY A 30 -3.94 -11.56 -10.27
C GLY A 30 -3.13 -12.37 -11.28
N LEU A 31 -3.70 -12.53 -12.47
CA LEU A 31 -3.09 -13.30 -13.57
C LEU A 31 -2.21 -12.46 -14.50
N THR A 32 -2.26 -11.13 -14.36
CA THR A 32 -1.53 -10.20 -15.22
C THR A 32 -0.12 -9.99 -14.72
N ARG A 33 0.78 -9.70 -15.64
CA ARG A 33 2.18 -9.38 -15.34
C ARG A 33 2.62 -8.12 -16.08
N ILE A 34 2.99 -7.08 -15.33
CA ILE A 34 3.44 -5.79 -15.86
C ILE A 34 4.70 -5.37 -15.09
N PRO A 35 5.91 -5.51 -15.68
CA PRO A 35 7.13 -5.04 -15.03
C PRO A 35 7.11 -3.51 -14.87
N PRO A 36 7.34 -2.97 -13.67
CA PRO A 36 7.45 -1.52 -13.48
C PRO A 36 8.75 -0.97 -14.07
N LEU A 37 8.80 0.35 -14.26
CA LEU A 37 10.04 1.08 -14.54
C LEU A 37 11.00 0.97 -13.36
N ALA A 38 10.49 1.26 -12.15
CA ALA A 38 11.23 1.19 -10.89
C ALA A 38 10.25 1.01 -9.72
N VAL A 39 10.80 0.67 -8.56
CA VAL A 39 10.08 0.61 -7.29
C VAL A 39 10.72 1.58 -6.32
N ALA A 40 9.94 2.40 -5.64
CA ALA A 40 10.40 3.31 -4.61
C ALA A 40 9.77 2.97 -3.24
N PHE A 41 10.53 3.20 -2.17
CA PHE A 41 10.20 2.76 -0.82
C PHE A 41 10.14 3.95 0.14
N PRO A 42 8.98 4.65 0.21
CA PRO A 42 8.83 5.80 1.10
C PRO A 42 8.95 5.41 2.57
N ARG A 43 9.63 6.26 3.33
CA ARG A 43 9.75 6.16 4.80
C ARG A 43 8.89 7.19 5.50
N THR A 44 8.51 8.25 4.79
CA THR A 44 7.68 9.35 5.31
C THR A 44 6.65 9.78 4.27
N GLN A 45 5.64 10.50 4.75
CA GLN A 45 4.62 11.07 3.89
C GLN A 45 5.21 12.07 2.89
N GLU A 46 6.18 12.87 3.32
CA GLU A 46 6.85 13.88 2.49
C GLU A 46 7.57 13.21 1.31
N GLN A 47 8.28 12.11 1.57
CA GLN A 47 8.93 11.32 0.51
C GLN A 47 7.92 10.75 -0.50
N ALA A 48 6.80 10.23 0.00
CA ALA A 48 5.75 9.68 -0.86
C ALA A 48 5.13 10.77 -1.75
N LEU A 49 4.85 11.96 -1.19
CA LEU A 49 4.31 13.10 -1.92
C LEU A 49 5.31 13.65 -2.93
N ALA A 50 6.58 13.80 -2.57
CA ALA A 50 7.61 14.27 -3.48
C ALA A 50 7.79 13.31 -4.68
N ALA A 51 7.78 12.00 -4.44
CA ALA A 51 7.85 11.01 -5.52
C ALA A 51 6.60 11.05 -6.42
N PHE A 52 5.41 11.24 -5.84
CA PHE A 52 4.16 11.40 -6.58
C PHE A 52 4.21 12.65 -7.48
N ASP A 53 4.60 13.80 -6.92
CA ASP A 53 4.66 15.07 -7.67
C ASP A 53 5.68 15.00 -8.80
N LEU A 54 6.84 14.40 -8.56
CA LEU A 54 7.86 14.19 -9.60
C LEU A 54 7.34 13.28 -10.71
N ALA A 55 6.72 12.15 -10.38
CA ALA A 55 6.14 11.23 -11.36
C ALA A 55 5.07 11.94 -12.21
N ARG A 56 4.18 12.70 -11.56
CA ARG A 56 3.15 13.51 -12.23
C ARG A 56 3.76 14.56 -13.17
N ALA A 57 4.75 15.30 -12.71
CA ALA A 57 5.43 16.34 -13.51
C ALA A 57 6.15 15.77 -14.74
N ARG A 58 6.62 14.51 -14.65
CA ARG A 58 7.32 13.81 -15.73
C ARG A 58 6.41 12.92 -16.58
N GLY A 59 5.10 12.88 -16.29
CA GLY A 59 4.13 12.03 -17.01
C GLY A 59 4.39 10.53 -16.82
N VAL A 60 5.05 10.12 -15.72
CA VAL A 60 5.32 8.73 -15.39
C VAL A 60 4.12 8.14 -14.66
N PRO A 61 3.51 7.05 -15.17
CA PRO A 61 2.43 6.37 -14.46
C PRO A 61 2.88 5.93 -13.06
N LEU A 62 1.97 6.07 -12.07
CA LEU A 62 2.27 5.71 -10.69
C LEU A 62 1.28 4.69 -10.17
N THR A 63 1.79 3.68 -9.47
CA THR A 63 1.00 2.66 -8.80
C THR A 63 1.36 2.62 -7.32
N ALA A 64 0.40 2.90 -6.45
CA ALA A 64 0.56 2.67 -5.01
C ALA A 64 0.40 1.17 -4.71
N ARG A 65 1.32 0.61 -3.92
CA ARG A 65 1.32 -0.81 -3.57
C ARG A 65 1.42 -1.01 -2.06
N GLY A 66 0.56 -1.87 -1.56
CA GLY A 66 0.64 -2.43 -0.21
C GLY A 66 1.10 -3.90 -0.27
N GLY A 67 0.30 -4.81 0.23
CA GLY A 67 0.62 -6.24 0.28
C GLY A 67 0.61 -7.01 -1.05
N GLY A 68 0.23 -6.36 -2.16
CA GLY A 68 0.15 -7.02 -3.48
C GLY A 68 -0.92 -8.12 -3.54
N THR A 69 -1.99 -8.00 -2.77
CA THR A 69 -3.04 -9.02 -2.63
C THR A 69 -4.23 -8.83 -3.58
N SER A 70 -4.18 -7.83 -4.46
CA SER A 70 -5.23 -7.61 -5.47
C SER A 70 -5.28 -8.76 -6.48
N CYS A 71 -6.47 -9.30 -6.72
CA CYS A 71 -6.72 -10.25 -7.82
C CYS A 71 -7.08 -9.56 -9.15
N ALA A 72 -7.25 -8.22 -9.12
CA ALA A 72 -7.66 -7.41 -10.27
C ALA A 72 -6.50 -6.59 -10.86
N SER A 73 -5.27 -6.95 -10.55
CA SER A 73 -4.04 -6.29 -11.06
C SER A 73 -3.90 -4.82 -10.67
N ASN A 74 -4.48 -4.41 -9.52
CA ASN A 74 -4.46 -3.02 -9.06
C ASN A 74 -3.11 -2.61 -8.43
N ALA A 75 -2.26 -3.58 -8.09
CA ALA A 75 -1.00 -3.34 -7.40
C ALA A 75 0.23 -3.42 -8.33
N ILE A 76 0.01 -3.44 -9.64
CA ILE A 76 1.07 -3.50 -10.68
C ILE A 76 0.86 -2.41 -11.73
N GLY A 77 1.92 -1.99 -12.39
CA GLY A 77 1.87 -0.98 -13.45
C GLY A 77 3.22 -0.74 -14.10
N PRO A 78 3.25 -0.14 -15.32
CA PRO A 78 4.47 -0.02 -16.12
C PRO A 78 5.42 1.09 -15.67
N GLY A 79 4.96 2.00 -14.81
CA GLY A 79 5.70 3.19 -14.35
C GLY A 79 6.37 2.98 -13.00
N LEU A 80 6.27 3.98 -12.14
CA LEU A 80 6.78 3.94 -10.78
C LEU A 80 5.81 3.20 -9.86
N VAL A 81 6.29 2.19 -9.14
CA VAL A 81 5.56 1.57 -8.02
C VAL A 81 6.05 2.19 -6.72
N LEU A 82 5.14 2.73 -5.90
CA LEU A 82 5.42 3.15 -4.52
C LEU A 82 4.99 2.04 -3.56
N ASP A 83 5.95 1.37 -2.93
CA ASP A 83 5.68 0.33 -1.94
C ASP A 83 5.65 0.91 -0.53
N PHE A 84 4.47 0.99 0.05
CA PHE A 84 4.25 1.45 1.42
C PHE A 84 4.47 0.36 2.47
N SER A 85 4.48 -0.92 2.08
CA SER A 85 4.51 -2.04 3.02
C SER A 85 5.85 -2.20 3.73
N ARG A 86 6.95 -1.72 3.11
CA ARG A 86 8.30 -1.93 3.64
C ARG A 86 8.60 -1.06 4.87
N HIS A 87 8.21 0.21 4.86
CA HIS A 87 8.63 1.17 5.89
C HIS A 87 7.49 1.93 6.56
N MET A 88 6.35 2.10 5.90
CA MET A 88 5.19 2.82 6.40
C MET A 88 4.09 1.84 6.82
N ASN A 89 4.35 1.02 7.85
CA ASN A 89 3.53 -0.14 8.19
C ASN A 89 3.11 -0.20 9.67
N ARG A 90 3.18 0.92 10.40
CA ARG A 90 2.90 0.99 11.83
C ARG A 90 1.45 1.33 12.14
N VAL A 91 0.96 0.87 13.30
CA VAL A 91 -0.15 1.50 14.03
C VAL A 91 0.43 2.66 14.81
N LEU A 92 -0.04 3.88 14.53
CA LEU A 92 0.49 5.10 15.14
C LEU A 92 -0.23 5.44 16.43
N HIS A 93 -1.57 5.29 16.45
CA HIS A 93 -2.41 5.63 17.59
C HIS A 93 -3.71 4.83 17.54
N ILE A 94 -4.24 4.47 18.71
CA ILE A 94 -5.60 3.96 18.89
C ILE A 94 -6.24 4.81 19.97
N ASP A 95 -7.43 5.33 19.67
CA ASP A 95 -8.30 6.00 20.63
C ASP A 95 -9.49 5.07 20.93
N PRO A 96 -9.51 4.42 22.11
CA PRO A 96 -10.58 3.49 22.47
C PRO A 96 -11.92 4.18 22.69
N ASP A 97 -11.93 5.42 23.17
CA ASP A 97 -13.16 6.18 23.48
C ASP A 97 -13.81 6.65 22.17
N ALA A 98 -13.02 7.19 21.26
CA ALA A 98 -13.48 7.56 19.93
C ALA A 98 -13.67 6.36 18.98
N ARG A 99 -13.16 5.19 19.33
CA ARG A 99 -13.11 3.97 18.51
C ARG A 99 -12.43 4.18 17.17
N THR A 100 -11.32 4.91 17.17
CA THR A 100 -10.57 5.21 15.95
C THR A 100 -9.13 4.71 16.05
N ALA A 101 -8.52 4.48 14.90
CA ALA A 101 -7.10 4.17 14.80
C ALA A 101 -6.45 5.01 13.70
N THR A 102 -5.26 5.56 14.00
CA THR A 102 -4.39 6.18 13.00
C THR A 102 -3.29 5.19 12.65
N VAL A 103 -3.20 4.84 11.37
CA VAL A 103 -2.23 3.87 10.89
C VAL A 103 -1.52 4.37 9.64
N GLU A 104 -0.33 3.86 9.40
CA GLU A 104 0.36 4.05 8.12
C GLU A 104 -0.26 3.17 7.03
N PRO A 105 -0.22 3.57 5.75
CA PRO A 105 -0.91 2.87 4.66
C PRO A 105 -0.45 1.42 4.43
N GLY A 106 0.79 1.11 4.77
CA GLY A 106 1.36 -0.24 4.70
C GLY A 106 1.08 -1.11 5.92
N CYS A 107 0.37 -0.61 6.93
CA CYS A 107 -0.03 -1.40 8.10
C CYS A 107 -0.88 -2.59 7.66
N VAL A 108 -0.50 -3.81 8.06
CA VAL A 108 -1.23 -5.03 7.72
C VAL A 108 -2.50 -5.13 8.57
N GLY A 109 -3.61 -5.57 7.96
CA GLY A 109 -4.91 -5.68 8.64
C GLY A 109 -4.87 -6.50 9.93
N SER A 110 -4.17 -7.63 9.95
CA SER A 110 -4.00 -8.43 11.16
C SER A 110 -3.18 -7.73 12.25
N THR A 111 -2.25 -6.85 11.90
CA THR A 111 -1.50 -6.03 12.86
C THR A 111 -2.42 -5.03 13.55
N LEU A 112 -3.28 -4.34 12.78
CA LEU A 112 -4.30 -3.46 13.35
C LEU A 112 -5.28 -4.24 14.23
N GLN A 113 -5.75 -5.43 13.81
CA GLN A 113 -6.63 -6.28 14.59
C GLN A 113 -6.03 -6.65 15.94
N ALA A 114 -4.76 -7.07 15.97
CA ALA A 114 -4.07 -7.41 17.20
C ALA A 114 -3.93 -6.20 18.15
N ALA A 115 -3.62 -5.03 17.61
CA ALA A 115 -3.53 -3.80 18.40
C ALA A 115 -4.89 -3.35 18.95
N ALA A 116 -5.97 -3.39 18.15
CA ALA A 116 -7.33 -3.04 18.54
C ALA A 116 -7.89 -4.00 19.61
N ALA A 117 -7.57 -5.30 19.51
CA ALA A 117 -8.03 -6.31 20.46
C ALA A 117 -7.60 -6.04 21.90
N ALA A 118 -6.44 -5.42 22.13
CA ALA A 118 -5.97 -5.00 23.44
C ALA A 118 -6.91 -3.97 24.12
N HIS A 119 -7.76 -3.29 23.34
CA HIS A 119 -8.77 -2.33 23.80
C HIS A 119 -10.20 -2.87 23.69
N GLY A 120 -10.38 -4.18 23.44
CA GLY A 120 -11.70 -4.77 23.23
C GLY A 120 -12.37 -4.31 21.92
N LEU A 121 -11.61 -3.76 20.99
CA LEU A 121 -12.07 -3.23 19.71
C LEU A 121 -11.67 -4.16 18.56
N ARG A 122 -12.32 -3.94 17.42
CA ARG A 122 -12.07 -4.68 16.18
C ARG A 122 -12.22 -3.73 14.98
N PHE A 123 -11.33 -3.85 13.99
CA PHE A 123 -11.56 -3.33 12.66
C PHE A 123 -12.47 -4.33 11.90
N GLY A 124 -13.64 -3.86 11.43
CA GLY A 124 -14.70 -4.75 10.90
C GLY A 124 -14.29 -5.60 9.70
N PRO A 125 -13.71 -5.02 8.63
CA PRO A 125 -13.40 -5.78 7.42
C PRO A 125 -12.39 -6.90 7.65
N ASP A 126 -12.71 -8.11 7.18
CA ASP A 126 -11.93 -9.32 7.38
C ASP A 126 -11.69 -10.09 6.06
N PRO A 127 -11.06 -9.48 5.04
CA PRO A 127 -10.77 -10.19 3.81
C PRO A 127 -9.90 -11.42 4.07
N SER A 128 -10.02 -12.45 3.25
CA SER A 128 -9.23 -13.70 3.36
C SER A 128 -7.72 -13.45 3.36
N SER A 129 -7.30 -12.33 2.80
CA SER A 129 -5.91 -11.85 2.74
C SER A 129 -5.51 -10.95 3.91
N GLN A 130 -6.31 -10.81 4.98
CA GLN A 130 -6.07 -9.84 6.07
C GLN A 130 -4.71 -9.94 6.75
N ASN A 131 -4.05 -11.11 6.67
CA ASN A 131 -2.70 -11.34 7.18
C ASN A 131 -1.59 -10.78 6.26
N ARG A 132 -1.95 -10.21 5.10
CA ARG A 132 -1.05 -9.60 4.12
C ARG A 132 -1.59 -8.28 3.57
N ALA A 133 -2.92 -8.16 3.41
CA ALA A 133 -3.57 -6.95 2.93
C ALA A 133 -3.26 -5.79 3.88
N THR A 134 -2.84 -4.66 3.30
CA THR A 134 -2.53 -3.45 4.06
C THR A 134 -3.75 -2.55 4.12
N ILE A 135 -3.85 -1.74 5.17
CA ILE A 135 -5.00 -0.84 5.36
C ILE A 135 -5.15 0.12 4.19
N GLY A 136 -4.06 0.73 3.68
CA GLY A 136 -4.13 1.58 2.48
C GLY A 136 -4.64 0.83 1.26
N GLY A 137 -4.23 -0.43 1.06
CA GLY A 137 -4.75 -1.29 -0.01
C GLY A 137 -6.22 -1.66 0.19
N MET A 138 -6.65 -1.90 1.43
CA MET A 138 -8.05 -2.18 1.76
C MET A 138 -8.95 -0.96 1.50
N VAL A 139 -8.49 0.25 1.87
CA VAL A 139 -9.17 1.51 1.56
C VAL A 139 -9.30 1.72 0.05
N ALA A 140 -8.19 1.60 -0.68
CA ALA A 140 -8.15 1.84 -2.13
C ALA A 140 -9.05 0.88 -2.93
N ASN A 141 -9.24 -0.34 -2.44
CA ASN A 141 -10.07 -1.36 -3.09
C ASN A 141 -11.45 -1.53 -2.46
N ASN A 142 -11.77 -0.75 -1.44
CA ASN A 142 -12.97 -0.90 -0.62
C ASN A 142 -13.18 -2.36 -0.20
N ALA A 143 -12.12 -2.96 0.34
CA ALA A 143 -12.09 -4.38 0.67
C ALA A 143 -13.16 -4.75 1.69
N CYS A 144 -13.69 -5.96 1.58
CA CYS A 144 -14.58 -6.57 2.54
C CYS A 144 -14.19 -8.03 2.77
N GLY A 145 -14.90 -8.71 3.66
CA GLY A 145 -14.69 -10.11 3.98
C GLY A 145 -15.99 -10.87 4.09
N PRO A 146 -15.97 -12.14 4.54
CA PRO A 146 -17.16 -12.97 4.67
C PRO A 146 -18.20 -12.39 5.64
N HIS A 147 -17.79 -11.55 6.57
CA HIS A 147 -18.69 -10.90 7.52
C HIS A 147 -19.18 -9.51 7.07
N ALA A 148 -19.04 -9.16 5.79
CA ALA A 148 -19.38 -7.83 5.27
C ALA A 148 -20.85 -7.42 5.52
N THR A 149 -21.77 -8.39 5.58
CA THR A 149 -23.18 -8.11 5.91
C THR A 149 -23.35 -7.58 7.34
N ALA A 150 -22.51 -8.03 8.28
CA ALA A 150 -22.57 -7.60 9.67
C ALA A 150 -21.63 -6.43 9.97
N TRP A 151 -20.45 -6.39 9.35
CA TRP A 151 -19.37 -5.46 9.72
C TRP A 151 -19.02 -4.43 8.63
N GLY A 152 -19.72 -4.50 7.50
CA GLY A 152 -19.50 -3.58 6.40
C GLY A 152 -18.22 -3.82 5.60
N ARG A 153 -17.95 -2.89 4.70
CA ARG A 153 -16.73 -2.78 3.90
C ARG A 153 -15.76 -1.80 4.56
N THR A 154 -14.59 -1.63 3.97
CA THR A 154 -13.58 -0.71 4.50
C THR A 154 -14.06 0.73 4.57
N SER A 155 -14.91 1.17 3.61
CA SER A 155 -15.51 2.52 3.61
C SER A 155 -16.55 2.74 4.70
N ASP A 156 -17.02 1.69 5.35
CA ASP A 156 -18.06 1.76 6.38
C ASP A 156 -17.46 1.79 7.80
N ASN A 157 -16.11 1.70 7.89
CA ASN A 157 -15.36 1.58 9.16
C ASN A 157 -14.34 2.69 9.38
#